data_2febf7c0a66bfebadd1c0c1b8b6043c9
#
_entry.id   2febf7c0a66bfebadd1c0c1b8b6043c9
#
_cell.length_a   1.000
_cell.length_b   1.000
_cell.length_c   1.000
_cell.angle_alpha   90.00
_cell.angle_beta   90.00
_cell.angle_gamma   90.00
#
_symmetry.space_group_name_H-M   'P 1'
#
loop_
_entity.id
_entity.type
_entity.pdbx_description
1 polymer ?
#
loop_
_entity_poly.entity_id
_entity_poly.type
_entity_poly.pdbx_seq_one_letter_code
_entity_poly.pdbx_strand_id
1 'polypeptide(L)'
;TKGNFKSLFCSTIVAKTIRKNIKKDILLSYTEWTLKPWRFMPFPKQIDETNIYRDDLIKLLHCLNKNSQNDITLKYNTDADGNEYTTNEIKKNFKKLNFIQTNLRKRGFEFSSKYKLNIKTTNSTGFLELLALNLPVILITNKIFFDVKKEYKKIFEDLIKCNVIFFDPKKAADFIKL
;
A
#
# COMPACT_ATOMS: atom_id res chain seq x y z
N THR A 1 -20.54 -6.18 -23.11
CA THR A 1 -21.04 -6.91 -21.92
C THR A 1 -20.44 -6.22 -20.71
N LYS A 2 -21.26 -5.43 -19.99
CA LYS A 2 -20.91 -4.85 -18.69
C LYS A 2 -20.67 -6.00 -17.74
N GLY A 3 -19.42 -6.34 -17.48
CA GLY A 3 -19.03 -7.31 -16.48
C GLY A 3 -19.54 -6.83 -15.13
N ASN A 4 -20.52 -7.49 -14.59
CA ASN A 4 -20.95 -7.29 -13.22
C ASN A 4 -19.82 -7.72 -12.29
N PHE A 5 -18.96 -6.78 -11.90
CA PHE A 5 -18.16 -6.90 -10.70
C PHE A 5 -19.10 -6.87 -9.48
N LYS A 6 -19.92 -7.89 -9.33
CA LYS A 6 -20.52 -8.16 -8.03
C LYS A 6 -19.39 -8.65 -7.15
N SER A 7 -18.92 -7.75 -6.32
CA SER A 7 -17.83 -7.98 -5.41
C SER A 7 -18.10 -9.22 -4.56
N LEU A 8 -17.31 -10.25 -4.74
CA LEU A 8 -17.26 -11.39 -3.84
C LEU A 8 -16.78 -11.02 -2.42
N PHE A 9 -16.35 -9.78 -2.19
CA PHE A 9 -15.68 -9.38 -0.96
C PHE A 9 -16.35 -8.25 -0.17
N CYS A 10 -17.35 -7.56 -0.68
CA CYS A 10 -17.89 -6.38 -0.01
C CYS A 10 -19.39 -6.23 -0.13
N SER A 11 -20.17 -7.25 0.22
CA SER A 11 -21.64 -7.15 0.26
C SER A 11 -22.19 -6.18 1.32
N THR A 12 -21.32 -5.60 2.17
CA THR A 12 -21.71 -4.74 3.29
C THR A 12 -21.13 -3.32 3.22
N ILE A 13 -20.41 -2.95 2.18
CA ILE A 13 -19.79 -1.63 2.10
C ILE A 13 -20.73 -0.68 1.37
N VAL A 14 -21.48 0.08 2.13
CA VAL A 14 -22.33 1.15 1.62
C VAL A 14 -21.46 2.33 1.23
N ALA A 15 -21.27 2.52 -0.07
CA ALA A 15 -20.44 3.57 -0.66
C ALA A 15 -20.87 5.01 -0.32
N LYS A 16 -22.00 5.21 0.33
CA LYS A 16 -22.61 6.54 0.51
C LYS A 16 -21.98 7.45 1.56
N THR A 17 -21.10 6.95 2.44
CA THR A 17 -20.66 7.73 3.62
C THR A 17 -19.22 8.20 3.56
N ILE A 18 -18.46 7.85 2.54
CA ILE A 18 -17.00 7.86 2.62
C ILE A 18 -16.34 9.21 2.29
N ARG A 19 -17.01 10.10 1.57
CA ARG A 19 -16.35 11.33 1.04
C ARG A 19 -16.43 12.58 1.95
N LYS A 20 -16.95 12.51 3.15
CA LYS A 20 -17.34 13.74 3.86
C LYS A 20 -16.23 14.50 4.60
N ASN A 21 -15.01 14.01 4.78
CA ASN A 21 -13.97 14.76 5.51
C ASN A 21 -12.55 14.34 5.11
N ILE A 22 -12.13 14.60 3.88
CA ILE A 22 -10.73 14.43 3.47
C ILE A 22 -9.90 15.52 4.15
N LYS A 23 -9.15 15.17 5.18
CA LYS A 23 -8.34 16.11 5.97
C LYS A 23 -6.82 15.89 5.85
N LYS A 24 -6.39 14.77 5.27
CA LYS A 24 -4.97 14.36 5.24
C LYS A 24 -4.52 14.08 3.81
N ASP A 25 -3.24 14.24 3.54
CA ASP A 25 -2.76 14.17 2.17
C ASP A 25 -2.46 12.74 1.70
N ILE A 26 -1.45 12.09 2.21
CA ILE A 26 -1.03 10.77 1.71
C ILE A 26 -0.99 9.73 2.84
N LEU A 27 -1.60 8.57 2.62
CA LEU A 27 -1.45 7.39 3.46
C LEU A 27 -0.62 6.34 2.74
N LEU A 28 0.58 6.10 3.20
CA LEU A 28 1.39 4.97 2.74
C LEU A 28 1.23 3.82 3.73
N SER A 29 0.67 2.70 3.25
CA SER A 29 0.47 1.50 4.07
C SER A 29 1.41 0.40 3.64
N TYR A 30 2.16 -0.13 4.58
CA TYR A 30 3.06 -1.26 4.37
C TYR A 30 2.96 -2.29 5.50
N THR A 31 3.54 -3.45 5.28
CA THR A 31 3.56 -4.54 6.25
C THR A 31 5.00 -4.82 6.63
N GLU A 32 5.27 -4.96 7.93
CA GLU A 32 6.54 -5.53 8.38
C GLU A 32 6.59 -7.01 8.04
N TRP A 33 7.69 -7.43 7.44
CA TRP A 33 7.93 -8.82 7.13
C TRP A 33 8.91 -9.41 8.12
N THR A 34 8.59 -10.61 8.59
CA THR A 34 9.51 -11.32 9.49
C THR A 34 10.78 -11.74 8.75
N LEU A 35 11.92 -11.50 9.36
CA LEU A 35 13.20 -12.03 8.91
C LEU A 35 13.40 -13.51 9.30
N LYS A 36 12.43 -14.12 9.99
CA LYS A 36 12.52 -15.51 10.47
C LYS A 36 12.08 -16.48 9.39
N PRO A 37 12.99 -17.28 8.81
CA PRO A 37 12.73 -18.13 7.64
C PRO A 37 11.80 -19.32 7.92
N TRP A 38 11.52 -19.63 9.19
CA TRP A 38 10.72 -20.79 9.58
C TRP A 38 9.20 -20.54 9.59
N ARG A 39 8.74 -19.34 9.28
CA ARG A 39 7.30 -19.07 9.10
C ARG A 39 6.93 -19.21 7.63
N PHE A 40 6.01 -20.13 7.35
CA PHE A 40 5.34 -20.23 6.06
C PHE A 40 4.43 -19.02 5.86
N MET A 41 5.03 -17.91 5.45
CA MET A 41 4.27 -16.73 5.02
C MET A 41 4.20 -16.71 3.50
N PRO A 42 3.06 -16.33 2.90
CA PRO A 42 2.93 -16.32 1.45
C PRO A 42 3.83 -15.30 0.75
N PHE A 43 4.36 -14.29 1.46
CA PHE A 43 5.22 -13.24 0.91
C PHE A 43 5.94 -12.43 2.00
N PRO A 44 7.15 -11.92 1.74
CA PRO A 44 8.17 -12.48 0.85
C PRO A 44 8.64 -13.83 1.34
N LYS A 45 9.07 -14.68 0.42
CA LYS A 45 9.43 -16.07 0.73
C LYS A 45 10.84 -16.21 1.29
N GLN A 46 11.70 -15.23 1.06
CA GLN A 46 13.12 -15.27 1.40
C GLN A 46 13.61 -13.95 2.00
N ILE A 47 14.70 -13.97 2.73
CA ILE A 47 15.33 -12.79 3.33
C ILE A 47 15.67 -11.73 2.27
N ASP A 48 16.16 -12.17 1.10
CA ASP A 48 16.50 -11.27 0.00
C ASP A 48 15.27 -10.53 -0.53
N GLU A 49 14.13 -11.21 -0.62
CA GLU A 49 12.87 -10.59 -1.04
C GLU A 49 12.39 -9.54 -0.02
N THR A 50 12.60 -9.80 1.27
CA THR A 50 12.31 -8.83 2.33
C THR A 50 13.17 -7.58 2.19
N ASN A 51 14.45 -7.74 1.88
CA ASN A 51 15.37 -6.64 1.65
C ASN A 51 14.96 -5.82 0.41
N ILE A 52 14.64 -6.48 -0.70
CA ILE A 52 14.16 -5.80 -1.92
C ILE A 52 12.90 -4.97 -1.62
N TYR A 53 11.95 -5.54 -0.90
CA TYR A 53 10.71 -4.85 -0.51
C TYR A 53 11.00 -3.61 0.33
N ARG A 54 11.86 -3.73 1.33
CA ARG A 54 12.29 -2.63 2.20
C ARG A 54 13.02 -1.54 1.40
N ASP A 55 13.96 -1.93 0.55
CA ASP A 55 14.77 -1.01 -0.23
C ASP A 55 13.93 -0.22 -1.25
N ASP A 56 12.93 -0.86 -1.87
CA ASP A 56 11.96 -0.19 -2.75
C ASP A 56 11.12 0.85 -1.96
N LEU A 57 10.72 0.54 -0.72
CA LEU A 57 10.00 1.46 0.15
C LEU A 57 10.88 2.66 0.55
N ILE A 58 12.11 2.42 0.96
CA ILE A 58 13.07 3.47 1.31
C ILE A 58 13.39 4.35 0.09
N LYS A 59 13.58 3.74 -1.08
CA LYS A 59 13.79 4.44 -2.35
C LYS A 59 12.61 5.34 -2.70
N LEU A 60 11.38 4.86 -2.55
CA LEU A 60 10.19 5.68 -2.73
C LEU A 60 10.22 6.92 -1.84
N LEU A 61 10.48 6.75 -0.54
CA LEU A 61 10.52 7.84 0.43
C LEU A 61 11.62 8.86 0.12
N HIS A 62 12.79 8.41 -0.36
CA HIS A 62 13.85 9.32 -0.81
C HIS A 62 13.47 10.09 -2.08
N CYS A 63 12.73 9.46 -3.00
CA CYS A 63 12.28 10.11 -4.24
C CYS A 63 11.15 11.10 -3.99
N LEU A 64 10.34 10.94 -2.95
CA LEU A 64 9.33 11.91 -2.55
C LEU A 64 10.03 13.14 -1.96
N ASN A 65 9.66 14.33 -2.42
CA ASN A 65 10.31 15.58 -2.02
C ASN A 65 10.26 15.75 -0.49
N LYS A 66 11.33 16.34 0.08
CA LYS A 66 11.42 16.63 1.53
C LYS A 66 10.23 17.44 2.05
N ASN A 67 9.65 18.31 1.24
CA ASN A 67 8.46 19.07 1.59
C ASN A 67 7.20 18.20 1.65
N SER A 68 7.07 17.20 0.77
CA SER A 68 5.94 16.27 0.75
C SER A 68 6.00 15.23 1.87
N GLN A 69 7.16 15.05 2.52
CA GLN A 69 7.29 14.10 3.64
C GLN A 69 6.43 14.49 4.85
N ASN A 70 6.18 15.78 5.06
CA ASN A 70 5.33 16.25 6.16
C ASN A 70 3.86 15.84 5.98
N ASP A 71 3.44 15.60 4.74
CA ASP A 71 2.07 15.27 4.37
C ASP A 71 1.83 13.76 4.29
N ILE A 72 2.89 12.96 4.51
CA ILE A 72 2.83 11.50 4.45
C ILE A 72 2.62 10.93 5.86
N THR A 73 1.60 10.10 5.98
CA THR A 73 1.40 9.23 7.14
C THR A 73 1.75 7.80 6.76
N LEU A 74 2.69 7.21 7.45
CA LEU A 74 3.06 5.80 7.32
C LEU A 74 2.20 4.96 8.25
N LYS A 75 1.44 4.05 7.66
CA LYS A 75 0.65 3.06 8.41
C LYS A 75 1.29 1.69 8.25
N TYR A 76 1.62 1.04 9.35
CA TYR A 76 2.28 -0.25 9.35
C TYR A 76 1.62 -1.26 10.29
N ASN A 77 1.81 -2.54 9.96
CA ASN A 77 1.56 -3.65 10.87
C ASN A 77 2.91 -4.16 11.35
N THR A 78 3.04 -4.46 12.63
CA THR A 78 4.18 -5.25 13.11
C THR A 78 4.15 -6.64 12.49
N ASP A 79 5.30 -7.31 12.44
CA ASP A 79 5.32 -8.73 12.14
C ASP A 79 4.59 -9.53 13.24
N ALA A 80 4.47 -10.83 13.04
CA ALA A 80 3.77 -11.70 13.99
C ALA A 80 4.46 -11.80 15.35
N ASP A 81 5.72 -11.40 15.46
CA ASP A 81 6.50 -11.37 16.70
C ASP A 81 6.55 -9.96 17.31
N GLY A 82 5.86 -8.97 16.71
CA GLY A 82 5.84 -7.59 17.17
C GLY A 82 7.06 -6.76 16.76
N ASN A 83 7.89 -7.26 15.85
CA ASN A 83 9.09 -6.54 15.42
C ASN A 83 8.76 -5.43 14.41
N GLU A 84 9.61 -4.40 14.41
CA GLU A 84 9.49 -3.20 13.57
C GLU A 84 10.81 -2.91 12.85
N TYR A 85 11.40 -3.89 12.17
CA TYR A 85 12.71 -3.74 11.53
C TYR A 85 12.74 -2.63 10.49
N THR A 86 11.84 -2.69 9.51
CA THR A 86 11.73 -1.69 8.44
C THR A 86 11.30 -0.34 9.00
N THR A 87 10.34 -0.33 9.92
CA THR A 87 9.85 0.90 10.58
C THR A 87 10.97 1.61 11.33
N ASN A 88 11.80 0.87 12.08
CA ASN A 88 12.91 1.45 12.83
C ASN A 88 13.97 2.05 11.91
N GLU A 89 14.25 1.41 10.79
CA GLU A 89 15.16 1.95 9.78
C GLU A 89 14.60 3.22 9.13
N ILE A 90 13.32 3.22 8.78
CA ILE A 90 12.66 4.42 8.23
C ILE A 90 12.66 5.56 9.26
N LYS A 91 12.35 5.30 10.52
CA LYS A 91 12.37 6.31 11.59
C LYS A 91 13.75 6.96 11.77
N LYS A 92 14.84 6.21 11.58
CA LYS A 92 16.21 6.75 11.63
C LYS A 92 16.49 7.71 10.48
N ASN A 93 16.04 7.38 9.27
CA ASN A 93 16.35 8.12 8.05
C ASN A 93 15.37 9.28 7.78
N PHE A 94 14.12 9.20 8.25
CA PHE A 94 13.03 10.12 7.93
C PHE A 94 12.33 10.62 9.19
N LYS A 95 12.97 11.53 9.92
CA LYS A 95 12.51 12.03 11.24
C LYS A 95 11.20 12.82 11.22
N LYS A 96 10.78 13.32 10.05
CA LYS A 96 9.57 14.16 9.89
C LYS A 96 8.31 13.40 9.51
N LEU A 97 8.42 12.10 9.24
CA LEU A 97 7.26 11.29 8.86
C LEU A 97 6.36 11.00 10.07
N ASN A 98 5.06 10.99 9.82
CA ASN A 98 4.08 10.56 10.81
C ASN A 98 3.91 9.04 10.74
N PHE A 99 3.98 8.35 11.88
CA PHE A 99 3.83 6.90 11.97
C PHE A 99 2.57 6.52 12.72
N ILE A 100 1.84 5.55 12.19
CA ILE A 100 0.65 4.99 12.83
C ILE A 100 0.73 3.46 12.75
N GLN A 101 0.81 2.84 13.91
CA GLN A 101 0.69 1.39 14.00
C GLN A 101 -0.77 0.98 13.77
N THR A 102 -0.96 -0.11 13.04
CA THR A 102 -2.31 -0.61 12.76
C THR A 102 -3.00 -1.08 14.03
N ASN A 103 -4.17 -0.53 14.29
CA ASN A 103 -5.08 -1.05 15.29
C ASN A 103 -6.11 -1.94 14.59
N LEU A 104 -6.07 -3.24 14.85
CA LEU A 104 -6.95 -4.26 14.27
C LEU A 104 -8.45 -4.03 14.56
N ARG A 105 -8.79 -3.18 15.55
CA ARG A 105 -10.19 -2.87 15.90
C ARG A 105 -10.87 -1.90 14.94
N LYS A 106 -10.12 -1.16 14.09
CA LYS A 106 -10.71 -0.22 13.13
C LYS A 106 -10.65 -0.79 11.72
N ARG A 107 -11.75 -0.71 11.00
CA ARG A 107 -11.82 -1.11 9.59
C ARG A 107 -10.83 -0.29 8.76
N GLY A 108 -9.99 -0.97 7.98
CA GLY A 108 -8.89 -0.34 7.25
C GLY A 108 -9.34 0.73 6.26
N PHE A 109 -10.48 0.53 5.60
CA PHE A 109 -11.01 1.47 4.62
C PHE A 109 -11.57 2.76 5.26
N GLU A 110 -12.17 2.71 6.45
CA GLU A 110 -12.68 3.90 7.16
C GLU A 110 -11.53 4.85 7.51
N PHE A 111 -10.37 4.29 7.80
CA PHE A 111 -9.17 5.09 8.04
C PHE A 111 -8.64 5.65 6.71
N SER A 112 -8.55 4.83 5.68
CA SER A 112 -8.02 5.19 4.35
C SER A 112 -8.87 6.26 3.64
N SER A 113 -10.17 6.29 3.88
CA SER A 113 -11.09 7.28 3.27
C SER A 113 -10.82 8.73 3.67
N LYS A 114 -10.03 8.95 4.71
CA LYS A 114 -9.67 10.30 5.22
C LYS A 114 -8.49 10.92 4.48
N TYR A 115 -7.87 10.19 3.56
CA TYR A 115 -6.69 10.62 2.83
C TYR A 115 -7.00 10.90 1.36
N LYS A 116 -6.31 11.89 0.79
CA LYS A 116 -6.43 12.25 -0.63
C LYS A 116 -5.89 11.15 -1.53
N LEU A 117 -4.81 10.50 -1.10
CA LEU A 117 -4.18 9.40 -1.81
C LEU A 117 -3.78 8.29 -0.85
N ASN A 118 -4.06 7.06 -1.24
CA ASN A 118 -3.60 5.87 -0.54
C ASN A 118 -2.52 5.18 -1.38
N ILE A 119 -1.37 4.91 -0.79
CA ILE A 119 -0.30 4.11 -1.39
C ILE A 119 -0.28 2.75 -0.70
N LYS A 120 -0.37 1.69 -1.48
CA LYS A 120 -0.22 0.31 -1.03
C LYS A 120 1.06 -0.28 -1.60
N THR A 121 1.73 -1.11 -0.83
CA THR A 121 3.00 -1.75 -1.23
C THR A 121 2.83 -3.23 -1.51
N THR A 122 1.64 -3.76 -1.29
CA THR A 122 1.29 -5.17 -1.55
C THR A 122 -0.04 -5.27 -2.28
N ASN A 123 -0.13 -6.21 -3.22
CA ASN A 123 -1.38 -6.59 -3.88
C ASN A 123 -2.23 -7.42 -2.91
N SER A 124 -2.90 -6.75 -2.00
CA SER A 124 -3.67 -7.35 -0.90
C SER A 124 -5.14 -6.96 -0.97
N THR A 125 -5.96 -7.62 -0.16
CA THR A 125 -7.38 -7.28 0.01
C THR A 125 -7.60 -5.80 0.24
N GLY A 126 -6.73 -5.14 1.03
CA GLY A 126 -6.86 -3.71 1.29
C GLY A 126 -6.65 -2.81 0.07
N PHE A 127 -5.86 -3.23 -0.94
CA PHE A 127 -5.77 -2.53 -2.21
C PHE A 127 -7.05 -2.70 -3.03
N LEU A 128 -7.53 -3.93 -3.15
CA LEU A 128 -8.75 -4.25 -3.91
C LEU A 128 -10.00 -3.61 -3.28
N GLU A 129 -10.09 -3.55 -1.96
CA GLU A 129 -11.17 -2.85 -1.24
C GLU A 129 -11.20 -1.36 -1.60
N LEU A 130 -10.06 -0.68 -1.64
CA LEU A 130 -10.00 0.74 -1.98
C LEU A 130 -10.41 0.99 -3.43
N LEU A 131 -10.01 0.13 -4.37
CA LEU A 131 -10.47 0.18 -5.76
C LEU A 131 -11.99 -0.03 -5.85
N ALA A 132 -12.53 -1.02 -5.16
CA ALA A 132 -13.96 -1.31 -5.14
C ALA A 132 -14.80 -0.16 -4.56
N LEU A 133 -14.22 0.59 -3.62
CA LEU A 133 -14.83 1.77 -3.00
C LEU A 133 -14.60 3.06 -3.81
N ASN A 134 -13.94 2.98 -4.95
CA ASN A 134 -13.54 4.13 -5.76
C ASN A 134 -12.78 5.20 -4.95
N LEU A 135 -11.92 4.76 -4.03
CA LEU A 135 -11.03 5.62 -3.28
C LEU A 135 -9.70 5.78 -4.03
N PRO A 136 -9.09 6.99 -4.04
CA PRO A 136 -7.82 7.22 -4.67
C PRO A 136 -6.75 6.29 -4.07
N VAL A 137 -6.25 5.37 -4.89
CA VAL A 137 -5.23 4.40 -4.48
C VAL A 137 -4.27 4.09 -5.61
N ILE A 138 -3.00 3.95 -5.27
CA ILE A 138 -1.97 3.38 -6.13
C ILE A 138 -1.30 2.21 -5.42
N LEU A 139 -0.86 1.24 -6.21
CA LEU A 139 -0.04 0.12 -5.77
C LEU A 139 1.38 0.33 -6.26
N ILE A 140 2.35 0.31 -5.36
CA ILE A 140 3.78 0.32 -5.69
C ILE A 140 4.35 -1.00 -5.21
N THR A 141 4.77 -1.85 -6.13
CA THR A 141 5.23 -3.21 -5.83
C THR A 141 6.36 -3.62 -6.76
N ASN A 142 7.11 -4.64 -6.39
CA ASN A 142 8.10 -5.22 -7.28
C ASN A 142 7.47 -6.32 -8.16
N LYS A 143 7.98 -6.48 -9.37
CA LYS A 143 7.49 -7.52 -10.30
C LYS A 143 7.63 -8.93 -9.73
N ILE A 144 8.64 -9.18 -8.90
CA ILE A 144 8.84 -10.49 -8.25
C ILE A 144 7.72 -10.86 -7.26
N PHE A 145 7.03 -9.87 -6.72
CA PHE A 145 5.89 -10.06 -5.80
C PHE A 145 4.53 -9.95 -6.48
N PHE A 146 4.53 -9.70 -7.79
CA PHE A 146 3.32 -9.41 -8.53
C PHE A 146 2.93 -10.60 -9.40
N ASP A 147 2.19 -11.53 -8.81
CA ASP A 147 1.59 -12.64 -9.52
C ASP A 147 0.08 -12.46 -9.64
N VAL A 148 -0.44 -12.62 -10.83
CA VAL A 148 -1.86 -12.44 -11.15
C VAL A 148 -2.37 -13.62 -11.94
N LYS A 149 -3.45 -14.24 -11.49
CA LYS A 149 -4.10 -15.32 -12.21
C LYS A 149 -4.46 -14.90 -13.63
N LYS A 150 -4.33 -15.83 -14.57
CA LYS A 150 -4.46 -15.60 -16.02
C LYS A 150 -5.78 -14.89 -16.38
N GLU A 151 -6.88 -15.26 -15.75
CA GLU A 151 -8.21 -14.68 -16.00
C GLU A 151 -8.32 -13.18 -15.62
N TYR A 152 -7.47 -12.66 -14.72
CA TYR A 152 -7.46 -11.26 -14.30
C TYR A 152 -6.36 -10.43 -14.94
N LYS A 153 -5.48 -11.05 -15.73
CA LYS A 153 -4.30 -10.40 -16.29
C LYS A 153 -4.62 -9.10 -17.03
N LYS A 154 -5.65 -9.12 -17.88
CA LYS A 154 -6.09 -7.95 -18.66
C LYS A 154 -6.48 -6.77 -17.76
N ILE A 155 -7.20 -7.02 -16.67
CA ILE A 155 -7.62 -5.97 -15.74
C ILE A 155 -6.41 -5.31 -15.10
N PHE A 156 -5.43 -6.11 -14.66
CA PHE A 156 -4.22 -5.57 -14.05
C PHE A 156 -3.32 -4.85 -15.06
N GLU A 157 -3.26 -5.31 -16.31
CA GLU A 157 -2.58 -4.58 -17.39
C GLU A 157 -3.22 -3.19 -17.64
N ASP A 158 -4.53 -3.08 -17.59
CA ASP A 158 -5.23 -1.80 -17.72
C ASP A 158 -4.96 -0.90 -16.52
N LEU A 159 -4.91 -1.42 -15.29
CA LEU A 159 -4.51 -0.67 -14.08
C LEU A 159 -3.08 -0.14 -14.18
N ILE A 160 -2.15 -0.91 -14.77
CA ILE A 160 -0.77 -0.47 -15.03
C ILE A 160 -0.77 0.69 -16.05
N LYS A 161 -1.49 0.55 -17.16
CA LYS A 161 -1.59 1.61 -18.20
C LYS A 161 -2.20 2.91 -17.64
N CYS A 162 -3.13 2.80 -16.70
CA CYS A 162 -3.78 3.94 -16.05
C CYS A 162 -2.97 4.53 -14.89
N ASN A 163 -1.72 4.12 -14.68
CA ASN A 163 -0.86 4.58 -13.59
C ASN A 163 -1.47 4.32 -12.18
N VAL A 164 -2.20 3.22 -12.03
CA VAL A 164 -2.68 2.75 -10.73
C VAL A 164 -1.69 1.78 -10.09
N ILE A 165 -0.88 1.09 -10.92
CA ILE A 165 0.14 0.14 -10.47
C ILE A 165 1.50 0.54 -11.03
N PHE A 166 2.49 0.63 -10.13
CA PHE A 166 3.87 0.96 -10.45
C PHE A 166 4.81 -0.14 -9.97
N PHE A 167 5.81 -0.45 -10.81
CA PHE A 167 6.91 -1.37 -10.47
C PHE A 167 8.23 -0.65 -10.23
N ASP A 168 8.25 0.67 -10.38
CA ASP A 168 9.41 1.52 -10.12
C ASP A 168 9.03 2.59 -9.12
N PRO A 169 9.62 2.60 -7.92
CA PRO A 169 9.36 3.60 -6.89
C PRO A 169 9.63 5.04 -7.33
N LYS A 170 10.62 5.25 -8.22
CA LYS A 170 10.94 6.58 -8.75
C LYS A 170 9.83 7.09 -9.65
N LYS A 171 9.35 6.26 -10.60
CA LYS A 171 8.24 6.64 -11.49
C LYS A 171 6.96 6.94 -10.69
N ALA A 172 6.69 6.15 -9.66
CA ALA A 172 5.57 6.41 -8.75
C ALA A 172 5.73 7.74 -8.01
N ALA A 173 6.92 8.03 -7.48
CA ALA A 173 7.19 9.30 -6.80
C ALA A 173 7.04 10.51 -7.75
N ASP A 174 7.50 10.40 -8.98
CA ASP A 174 7.37 11.46 -9.98
C ASP A 174 5.90 11.71 -10.35
N PHE A 175 5.09 10.65 -10.45
CA PHE A 175 3.65 10.75 -10.68
C PHE A 175 2.91 11.41 -9.51
N ILE A 176 3.30 11.11 -8.26
CA ILE A 176 2.67 11.68 -7.05
C ILE A 176 2.96 13.18 -6.91
N LYS A 177 4.08 13.68 -7.45
CA LYS A 177 4.48 15.09 -7.38
C LYS A 177 3.70 16.01 -8.32
N LEU A 178 2.99 15.44 -9.29
CA LEU A 178 2.16 16.18 -10.23
C LEU A 178 0.83 16.56 -9.59
#